data_69e9fb898b52bf61ac5c65aa081b6907
#
_entry.id   69e9fb898b52bf61ac5c65aa081b6907
#
_cell.length_a   1.000
_cell.length_b   1.000
_cell.length_c   1.000
_cell.angle_alpha   90.00
_cell.angle_beta   90.00
_cell.angle_gamma   90.00
#
_symmetry.space_group_name_H-M   'P 1'
#
loop_
_entity.id
_entity.type
_entity.pdbx_description
1 polymer ?
#
loop_
_entity_poly.entity_id
_entity_poly.type
_entity_poly.pdbx_seq_one_letter_code
_entity_poly.pdbx_strand_id
1 'polypeptide(L)'
;MNEKQKSFEVKIRVPFFDLDPMQIVWHANYLNYFEIARAALFENNGIDLYSFYEKDRLIFPIIKTSTKHILPLRHRDEIICKATLVDAYIKLVVDFEIRKADDGKVCTRGRTEQVTVKVPEMETIFSIPEEIRRAFGL
;
A
#
# COMPACT_ATOMS: atom_id res chain seq x y z
N MET A 1 -8.47 17.14 17.88
CA MET A 1 -7.12 16.74 17.49
C MET A 1 -7.18 15.37 16.79
N ASN A 2 -6.75 15.31 15.55
CA ASN A 2 -6.79 14.05 14.83
C ASN A 2 -5.60 13.17 15.25
N GLU A 3 -5.91 11.95 15.69
CA GLU A 3 -4.85 10.99 15.95
C GLU A 3 -4.16 10.61 14.64
N LYS A 4 -2.84 10.54 14.71
CA LYS A 4 -2.04 10.05 13.57
C LYS A 4 -2.13 8.54 13.56
N GLN A 5 -2.61 7.99 12.45
CA GLN A 5 -2.87 6.57 12.34
C GLN A 5 -1.86 5.91 11.42
N LYS A 6 -1.19 4.88 11.94
CA LYS A 6 -0.23 4.08 11.17
C LYS A 6 -0.92 3.07 10.27
N SER A 7 -2.21 2.83 10.46
CA SER A 7 -3.01 1.89 9.69
C SER A 7 -4.25 2.56 9.13
N PHE A 8 -4.70 2.07 7.99
CA PHE A 8 -5.95 2.50 7.38
C PHE A 8 -6.56 1.34 6.60
N GLU A 9 -7.89 1.24 6.63
CA GLU A 9 -8.61 0.18 5.95
C GLU A 9 -9.47 0.74 4.84
N VAL A 10 -9.47 0.07 3.69
CA VAL A 10 -10.37 0.39 2.58
C VAL A 10 -11.23 -0.83 2.26
N LYS A 11 -12.47 -0.59 1.87
CA LYS A 11 -13.38 -1.62 1.43
C LYS A 11 -13.38 -1.66 -0.09
N ILE A 12 -13.18 -2.85 -0.65
CA ILE A 12 -13.12 -3.06 -2.10
C ILE A 12 -14.07 -4.21 -2.44
N ARG A 13 -14.81 -4.04 -3.53
CA ARG A 13 -15.60 -5.11 -4.13
C ARG A 13 -14.82 -5.64 -5.32
N VAL A 14 -14.56 -6.96 -5.35
CA VAL A 14 -13.81 -7.59 -6.44
C VAL A 14 -14.58 -7.45 -7.75
N PRO A 15 -14.01 -6.76 -8.76
CA PRO A 15 -14.66 -6.61 -10.05
C PRO A 15 -14.46 -7.87 -10.91
N PHE A 16 -15.41 -8.11 -11.79
CA PHE A 16 -15.35 -9.27 -12.70
C PHE A 16 -14.06 -9.30 -13.53
N PHE A 17 -13.60 -8.15 -13.99
CA PHE A 17 -12.42 -8.08 -14.86
C PHE A 17 -11.10 -8.36 -14.15
N ASP A 18 -11.10 -8.51 -12.82
CA ASP A 18 -9.90 -8.91 -12.08
C ASP A 18 -9.69 -10.42 -12.01
N LEU A 19 -10.69 -11.19 -12.46
CA LEU A 19 -10.62 -12.65 -12.40
C LEU A 19 -9.78 -13.23 -13.55
N ASP A 20 -9.13 -14.36 -13.27
CA ASP A 20 -8.44 -15.16 -14.28
C ASP A 20 -9.32 -16.33 -14.76
N PRO A 21 -8.84 -17.18 -15.68
CA PRO A 21 -9.63 -18.34 -16.16
C PRO A 21 -10.03 -19.33 -15.07
N MET A 22 -9.37 -19.32 -13.89
CA MET A 22 -9.74 -20.17 -12.76
C MET A 22 -10.92 -19.62 -11.96
N GLN A 23 -11.48 -18.48 -12.37
CA GLN A 23 -12.59 -17.79 -11.70
C GLN A 23 -12.22 -17.26 -10.30
N ILE A 24 -10.96 -16.97 -10.09
CA ILE A 24 -10.44 -16.30 -8.91
C ILE A 24 -9.64 -15.07 -9.32
N VAL A 25 -9.44 -14.14 -8.40
CA VAL A 25 -8.64 -12.95 -8.69
C VAL A 25 -7.24 -13.36 -9.14
N TRP A 26 -6.82 -12.83 -10.30
CA TRP A 26 -5.46 -13.06 -10.79
C TRP A 26 -4.45 -12.49 -9.79
N HIS A 27 -3.41 -13.28 -9.49
CA HIS A 27 -2.50 -12.93 -8.41
C HIS A 27 -1.84 -11.54 -8.55
N ALA A 28 -1.63 -11.04 -9.76
CA ALA A 28 -1.06 -9.72 -9.96
C ALA A 28 -1.99 -8.59 -9.52
N ASN A 29 -3.29 -8.82 -9.49
CA ASN A 29 -4.26 -7.79 -9.10
C ASN A 29 -4.25 -7.46 -7.61
N TYR A 30 -3.69 -8.33 -6.77
CA TYR A 30 -3.54 -8.03 -5.34
C TYR A 30 -2.65 -6.81 -5.12
N LEU A 31 -1.66 -6.59 -5.98
CA LEU A 31 -0.81 -5.41 -5.91
C LEU A 31 -1.61 -4.12 -6.15
N ASN A 32 -2.65 -4.19 -6.99
CA ASN A 32 -3.56 -3.06 -7.20
C ASN A 32 -4.35 -2.74 -5.93
N TYR A 33 -4.80 -3.76 -5.22
CA TYR A 33 -5.52 -3.57 -3.96
C TYR A 33 -4.60 -2.96 -2.90
N PHE A 34 -3.35 -3.39 -2.85
CA PHE A 34 -2.34 -2.79 -1.97
C PHE A 34 -2.11 -1.32 -2.32
N GLU A 35 -2.05 -0.97 -3.61
CA GLU A 35 -1.89 0.42 -4.04
C GLU A 35 -3.05 1.30 -3.56
N ILE A 36 -4.28 0.81 -3.69
CA ILE A 36 -5.47 1.54 -3.24
C ILE A 36 -5.39 1.79 -1.73
N ALA A 37 -5.02 0.78 -0.96
CA ALA A 37 -4.93 0.89 0.49
C ALA A 37 -3.77 1.79 0.92
N ARG A 38 -2.61 1.69 0.25
CA ARG A 38 -1.46 2.55 0.55
C ARG A 38 -1.77 4.02 0.27
N ALA A 39 -2.37 4.32 -0.89
CA ALA A 39 -2.75 5.68 -1.24
C ALA A 39 -3.71 6.27 -0.19
N ALA A 40 -4.70 5.49 0.24
CA ALA A 40 -5.64 5.91 1.25
C ALA A 40 -4.96 6.14 2.61
N LEU A 41 -4.02 5.29 2.98
CA LEU A 41 -3.26 5.44 4.22
C LEU A 41 -2.50 6.77 4.24
N PHE A 42 -1.77 7.08 3.17
CA PHE A 42 -1.02 8.34 3.09
C PHE A 42 -1.94 9.53 3.05
N GLU A 43 -2.98 9.49 2.22
CA GLU A 43 -3.95 10.58 2.11
C GLU A 43 -4.63 10.87 3.45
N ASN A 44 -4.98 9.83 4.21
CA ASN A 44 -5.57 9.98 5.54
C ASN A 44 -4.65 10.70 6.52
N ASN A 45 -3.35 10.63 6.30
CA ASN A 45 -2.34 11.30 7.12
C ASN A 45 -1.82 12.60 6.47
N GLY A 46 -2.49 13.08 5.44
CA GLY A 46 -2.15 14.36 4.79
C GLY A 46 -0.92 14.30 3.91
N ILE A 47 -0.50 13.12 3.46
CA ILE A 47 0.66 12.93 2.61
C ILE A 47 0.24 12.62 1.17
N ASP A 48 0.76 13.41 0.23
CA ASP A 48 0.70 13.14 -1.20
C ASP A 48 2.13 12.96 -1.71
N LEU A 49 2.49 11.73 -2.06
CA LEU A 49 3.84 11.43 -2.53
C LEU A 49 4.19 12.19 -3.82
N TYR A 50 3.20 12.48 -4.65
CA TYR A 50 3.44 13.25 -5.87
C TYR A 50 3.94 14.66 -5.58
N SER A 51 3.55 15.25 -4.45
CA SER A 51 4.00 16.59 -4.07
C SER A 51 5.52 16.66 -3.88
N PHE A 52 6.15 15.58 -3.46
CA PHE A 52 7.61 15.52 -3.34
C PHE A 52 8.30 15.55 -4.70
N TYR A 53 7.66 14.97 -5.72
CA TYR A 53 8.16 15.07 -7.09
C TYR A 53 8.10 16.53 -7.58
N GLU A 54 6.99 17.19 -7.34
CA GLU A 54 6.79 18.58 -7.80
C GLU A 54 7.76 19.54 -7.12
N LYS A 55 7.96 19.41 -5.81
CA LYS A 55 8.82 20.32 -5.04
C LYS A 55 10.29 19.98 -5.15
N ASP A 56 10.63 18.71 -4.95
CA ASP A 56 12.02 18.29 -4.70
C ASP A 56 12.54 17.27 -5.72
N ARG A 57 11.76 16.93 -6.72
CA ARG A 57 12.08 15.90 -7.73
C ARG A 57 12.40 14.55 -7.10
N LEU A 58 11.63 14.18 -6.08
CA LEU A 58 11.76 12.89 -5.41
C LEU A 58 10.62 11.95 -5.84
N ILE A 59 10.99 10.72 -6.15
CA ILE A 59 10.03 9.63 -6.40
C ILE A 59 10.28 8.50 -5.42
N PHE A 60 9.30 7.61 -5.28
CA PHE A 60 9.37 6.53 -4.29
C PHE A 60 9.07 5.18 -4.95
N PRO A 61 9.98 4.69 -5.81
CA PRO A 61 9.74 3.42 -6.50
C PRO A 61 9.70 2.26 -5.53
N ILE A 62 8.90 1.26 -5.88
CA ILE A 62 8.86 0.00 -5.15
C ILE A 62 10.06 -0.83 -5.58
N ILE A 63 10.84 -1.30 -4.59
CA ILE A 63 12.02 -2.13 -4.82
C ILE A 63 11.79 -3.58 -4.42
N LYS A 64 10.77 -3.86 -3.61
CA LYS A 64 10.48 -5.22 -3.17
C LYS A 64 9.00 -5.37 -2.86
N THR A 65 8.43 -6.47 -3.31
CA THR A 65 7.07 -6.88 -2.96
C THR A 65 7.10 -8.33 -2.49
N SER A 66 6.26 -8.65 -1.52
CA SER A 66 6.01 -10.04 -1.13
C SER A 66 4.53 -10.21 -0.85
N THR A 67 4.00 -11.37 -1.25
CA THR A 67 2.59 -11.72 -1.02
C THR A 67 2.49 -13.16 -0.61
N LYS A 68 1.58 -13.42 0.34
CA LYS A 68 1.20 -14.79 0.71
C LYS A 68 -0.30 -14.90 0.52
N HIS A 69 -0.68 -15.78 -0.40
CA HIS A 69 -2.09 -16.06 -0.71
C HIS A 69 -2.57 -17.22 0.14
N ILE A 70 -3.58 -17.00 0.95
CA ILE A 70 -4.11 -17.98 1.91
C ILE A 70 -5.45 -18.55 1.42
N LEU A 71 -6.37 -17.65 1.01
CA LEU A 71 -7.67 -18.00 0.46
C LEU A 71 -7.89 -17.21 -0.82
N PRO A 72 -8.48 -17.82 -1.86
CA PRO A 72 -8.75 -17.12 -3.10
C PRO A 72 -9.88 -16.10 -2.93
N LEU A 73 -9.81 -15.04 -3.72
CA LEU A 73 -10.89 -14.06 -3.84
C LEU A 73 -11.66 -14.34 -5.13
N ARG A 74 -12.98 -14.20 -5.06
CA ARG A 74 -13.90 -14.51 -6.14
C ARG A 74 -14.73 -13.31 -6.56
N HIS A 75 -15.46 -13.48 -7.64
CA HIS A 75 -16.36 -12.47 -8.16
C HIS A 75 -17.32 -11.97 -7.08
N ARG A 76 -17.42 -10.66 -6.95
CA ARG A 76 -18.28 -9.95 -6.01
C ARG A 76 -17.92 -10.10 -4.52
N ASP A 77 -16.81 -10.74 -4.21
CA ASP A 77 -16.34 -10.73 -2.83
C ASP A 77 -16.13 -9.28 -2.39
N GLU A 78 -16.61 -8.96 -1.20
CA GLU A 78 -16.27 -7.70 -0.55
C GLU A 78 -15.12 -7.97 0.41
N ILE A 79 -14.08 -7.16 0.27
CA ILE A 79 -12.86 -7.31 1.04
C ILE A 79 -12.51 -6.02 1.77
N ILE A 80 -11.77 -6.17 2.84
CA ILE A 80 -11.17 -5.06 3.55
C ILE A 80 -9.67 -5.20 3.41
N CYS A 81 -9.02 -4.20 2.82
CA CYS A 81 -7.57 -4.15 2.68
C CYS A 81 -7.03 -3.14 3.69
N LYS A 82 -6.22 -3.62 4.61
CA LYS A 82 -5.59 -2.80 5.64
C LYS A 82 -4.14 -2.57 5.28
N ALA A 83 -3.74 -1.30 5.20
CA ALA A 83 -2.35 -0.90 5.03
C ALA A 83 -1.82 -0.38 6.35
N THR A 84 -0.62 -0.81 6.75
CA THR A 84 0.03 -0.38 7.98
C THR A 84 1.45 0.07 7.69
N LEU A 85 1.79 1.30 8.08
CA LEU A 85 3.16 1.77 7.96
C LEU A 85 4.02 1.09 9.03
N VAL A 86 5.08 0.41 8.58
CA VAL A 86 6.01 -0.32 9.46
C VAL A 86 7.27 0.48 9.73
N ASP A 87 7.82 1.10 8.68
CA ASP A 87 9.07 1.85 8.76
C ASP A 87 9.07 2.99 7.73
N ALA A 88 9.65 4.12 8.11
CA ALA A 88 9.76 5.29 7.25
C ALA A 88 11.09 6.04 7.50
N TYR A 89 12.17 5.31 7.77
CA TYR A 89 13.49 5.89 7.96
C TYR A 89 14.35 5.77 6.70
N ILE A 90 14.93 4.60 6.46
CA ILE A 90 15.73 4.36 5.25
C ILE A 90 14.83 3.93 4.10
N LYS A 91 13.84 3.13 4.40
CA LYS A 91 12.85 2.61 3.45
C LYS A 91 11.45 2.93 3.95
N LEU A 92 10.54 3.01 3.00
CA LEU A 92 9.12 3.12 3.30
C LEU A 92 8.54 1.71 3.23
N VAL A 93 8.27 1.12 4.38
CA VAL A 93 7.78 -0.26 4.48
C VAL A 93 6.33 -0.26 4.91
N VAL A 94 5.48 -0.88 4.11
CA VAL A 94 4.04 -0.97 4.38
C VAL A 94 3.63 -2.43 4.34
N ASP A 95 2.92 -2.87 5.38
CA ASP A 95 2.30 -4.19 5.46
C ASP A 95 0.84 -4.10 5.03
N PHE A 96 0.38 -5.16 4.38
CA PHE A 96 -1.00 -5.26 3.90
C PHE A 96 -1.65 -6.54 4.40
N GLU A 97 -2.91 -6.43 4.74
CA GLU A 97 -3.76 -7.57 5.07
C GLU A 97 -5.08 -7.42 4.34
N ILE A 98 -5.46 -8.45 3.59
CA ILE A 98 -6.76 -8.52 2.95
C ILE A 98 -7.58 -9.58 3.66
N ARG A 99 -8.77 -9.21 4.11
CA ARG A 99 -9.73 -10.12 4.73
C ARG A 99 -11.11 -9.99 4.09
N LYS A 100 -11.89 -11.04 4.14
CA LYS A 100 -13.27 -10.98 3.68
C LYS A 100 -14.10 -10.13 4.65
N ALA A 101 -14.94 -9.27 4.08
CA ALA A 101 -15.76 -8.37 4.89
C ALA A 101 -16.86 -9.12 5.66
N ASP A 102 -17.33 -10.24 5.13
CA ASP A 102 -18.45 -11.01 5.73
C ASP A 102 -18.05 -11.80 6.98
N ASP A 103 -16.97 -12.59 6.90
CA ASP A 103 -16.56 -13.49 7.99
C ASP A 103 -15.21 -13.09 8.64
N GLY A 104 -14.54 -12.08 8.12
CA GLY A 104 -13.26 -11.59 8.65
C GLY A 104 -12.08 -12.50 8.38
N LYS A 105 -12.23 -13.55 7.57
CA LYS A 105 -11.11 -14.47 7.28
C LYS A 105 -10.04 -13.78 6.46
N VAL A 106 -8.79 -13.91 6.90
CA VAL A 106 -7.64 -13.37 6.18
C VAL A 106 -7.39 -14.18 4.92
N CYS A 107 -7.33 -13.48 3.79
CA CYS A 107 -7.14 -14.08 2.47
C CYS A 107 -5.72 -13.92 1.95
N THR A 108 -5.09 -12.79 2.26
CA THR A 108 -3.77 -12.44 1.72
C THR A 108 -3.04 -11.53 2.70
N ARG A 109 -1.75 -11.74 2.80
CA ARG A 109 -0.84 -10.82 3.50
C ARG A 109 0.24 -10.39 2.53
N GLY A 110 0.71 -9.17 2.67
CA GLY A 110 1.75 -8.66 1.79
C GLY A 110 2.60 -7.60 2.46
N ARG A 111 3.71 -7.28 1.80
CA ARG A 111 4.61 -6.20 2.21
C ARG A 111 5.21 -5.56 0.98
N THR A 112 5.34 -4.25 0.99
CA THR A 112 6.07 -3.52 -0.04
C THR A 112 7.13 -2.65 0.61
N GLU A 113 8.26 -2.49 -0.11
CA GLU A 113 9.34 -1.61 0.31
C GLU A 113 9.61 -0.62 -0.81
N GLN A 114 9.70 0.65 -0.45
CA GLN A 114 10.00 1.75 -1.35
C GLN A 114 11.25 2.48 -0.85
N VAL A 115 11.99 3.08 -1.78
CA VAL A 115 13.12 3.95 -1.46
C VAL A 115 12.88 5.33 -2.04
N THR A 116 13.63 6.32 -1.58
CA THR A 116 13.63 7.66 -2.15
C THR A 116 14.64 7.72 -3.27
N VAL A 117 14.23 8.19 -4.44
CA VAL A 117 15.09 8.37 -5.60
C VAL A 117 14.96 9.78 -6.12
N LYS A 118 16.08 10.44 -6.33
CA LYS A 118 16.10 11.78 -6.93
C LYS A 118 16.20 11.68 -8.44
N VAL A 119 15.31 12.37 -9.12
CA VAL A 119 15.28 12.41 -10.58
C VAL A 119 15.67 13.80 -11.09
N PRO A 120 16.22 13.93 -12.31
CA PRO A 120 16.37 12.88 -13.33
C PRO A 120 17.60 11.97 -13.16
N GLU A 121 18.47 12.24 -12.19
CA GLU A 121 19.75 11.51 -12.01
C GLU A 121 19.54 10.04 -11.64
N MET A 122 18.37 9.65 -11.16
CA MET A 122 18.05 8.32 -10.64
C MET A 122 18.97 7.93 -9.48
N GLU A 123 19.25 8.90 -8.60
CA GLU A 123 20.10 8.69 -7.44
C GLU A 123 19.27 8.25 -6.23
N THR A 124 19.64 7.12 -5.65
CA THR A 124 18.99 6.63 -4.44
C THR A 124 19.45 7.45 -3.24
N ILE A 125 18.49 7.98 -2.51
CA ILE A 125 18.72 8.68 -1.25
C ILE A 125 18.28 7.73 -0.13
N PHE A 126 19.22 7.35 0.74
CA PHE A 126 18.95 6.35 1.80
C PHE A 126 18.28 6.99 3.01
N SER A 127 17.23 7.75 2.75
CA SER A 127 16.44 8.40 3.78
C SER A 127 15.06 8.74 3.23
N ILE A 128 14.04 8.43 4.00
CA ILE A 128 12.68 8.87 3.72
C ILE A 128 12.53 10.29 4.26
N PRO A 129 11.90 11.23 3.53
CA PRO A 129 11.69 12.59 4.02
C PRO A 129 11.06 12.61 5.42
N GLU A 130 11.61 13.45 6.28
CA GLU A 130 11.14 13.58 7.67
C GLU A 130 9.66 13.99 7.74
N GLU A 131 9.20 14.76 6.76
CA GLU A 131 7.79 15.16 6.67
C GLU A 131 6.85 13.96 6.68
N ILE A 132 7.23 12.87 6.02
CA ILE A 132 6.44 11.63 6.02
C ILE A 132 6.40 11.05 7.43
N ARG A 133 7.56 10.94 8.09
CA ARG A 133 7.62 10.43 9.46
C ARG A 133 6.76 11.24 10.41
N ARG A 134 6.85 12.56 10.33
CA ARG A 134 6.06 13.46 11.18
C ARG A 134 4.57 13.27 10.98
N ALA A 135 4.14 13.08 9.73
CA ALA A 135 2.74 12.88 9.41
C ALA A 135 2.17 11.64 10.08
N PHE A 136 3.00 10.63 10.34
CA PHE A 136 2.61 9.40 11.02
C PHE A 136 2.96 9.38 12.50
N GLY A 137 3.50 10.47 13.03
CA GLY A 137 3.86 10.55 14.44
C GLY A 137 5.16 9.83 14.82
N LEU A 138 6.02 9.65 13.85
CA LEU A 138 7.32 9.00 14.05
C LEU A 138 8.44 10.00 14.29
#